data_0056fd51f75b415e8a47654e6179c6c0
#
_entry.id   0056fd51f75b415e8a47654e6179c6c0
#
_cell.length_a   1.000
_cell.length_b   1.000
_cell.length_c   1.000
_cell.angle_alpha   90.00
_cell.angle_beta   90.00
_cell.angle_gamma   90.00
#
_symmetry.space_group_name_H-M   'P 1'
#
loop_
_entity.id
_entity.type
_entity.pdbx_description
1 polymer ?
#
loop_
_entity_poly.entity_id
_entity_poly.type
_entity_poly.pdbx_seq_one_letter_code
_entity_poly.pdbx_strand_id
1 'polypeptide(L)'
;MAGQGAVGVLETHNRGAALVREGVRHDRGAPQKVDRGYGYILFNDQASPSSNRDAVPVVPSIRPADIWSGFYQGVEGNCVTVSAIKAAMIRFGRDPGGIYKQVQITPAGYDVVMRDSFRLQLTHEEVRQAAAESNFYGRNRQLLDAAHFLYAVSAKRAQIENNDFRARESYTAALHTLNDGEFPGEALRRLGLFGYLRESTVAELAKGAIGTLADNGHSVAVIDGVLDFYGEKHDLASSRWMNSGFRALKLV
;
A
#
# COMPACT_ATOMS: atom_id res chain seq x y z
N MET A 1 20.98 -9.08 66.88
CA MET A 1 21.93 -8.55 65.89
C MET A 1 21.26 -8.51 64.55
N ALA A 2 21.24 -7.35 63.98
CA ALA A 2 20.48 -6.93 62.81
C ALA A 2 21.00 -7.50 61.49
N GLY A 3 20.10 -7.71 60.57
CA GLY A 3 20.41 -7.95 59.17
C GLY A 3 19.22 -7.57 58.31
N GLN A 4 19.14 -6.29 57.92
CA GLN A 4 18.17 -5.78 56.97
C GLN A 4 18.61 -6.18 55.56
N GLY A 5 17.76 -6.88 54.79
CA GLY A 5 17.90 -7.09 53.37
C GLY A 5 16.95 -6.20 52.60
N ALA A 6 17.51 -5.26 51.86
CA ALA A 6 16.78 -4.34 50.98
C ALA A 6 16.25 -5.06 49.76
N VAL A 7 14.97 -4.88 49.47
CA VAL A 7 14.32 -5.32 48.23
C VAL A 7 14.60 -4.27 47.15
N GLY A 8 15.43 -4.62 46.18
CA GLY A 8 15.70 -3.78 45.00
C GLY A 8 14.58 -3.95 43.96
N VAL A 9 13.91 -2.84 43.69
CA VAL A 9 12.96 -2.72 42.58
C VAL A 9 13.77 -2.63 41.30
N LEU A 10 13.62 -3.60 40.38
CA LEU A 10 14.18 -3.56 39.04
C LEU A 10 13.29 -2.70 38.15
N GLU A 11 13.68 -1.46 37.94
CA GLU A 11 13.16 -0.63 36.85
C GLU A 11 13.72 -1.16 35.54
N THR A 12 12.86 -1.75 34.71
CA THR A 12 13.18 -2.09 33.33
C THR A 12 13.11 -0.84 32.45
N HIS A 13 14.26 -0.20 32.25
CA HIS A 13 14.38 0.83 31.22
C HIS A 13 14.34 0.17 29.84
N ASN A 14 13.26 0.41 29.13
CA ASN A 14 13.13 0.09 27.73
C ASN A 14 13.98 1.08 26.91
N ARG A 15 15.25 0.73 26.67
CA ARG A 15 16.12 1.48 25.77
C ARG A 15 15.83 1.03 24.35
N GLY A 16 15.10 1.87 23.60
CA GLY A 16 15.01 1.77 22.15
C GLY A 16 16.41 1.70 21.54
N ALA A 17 16.67 0.64 20.80
CA ALA A 17 17.91 0.48 20.06
C ALA A 17 17.95 1.51 18.93
N ALA A 18 18.72 2.58 19.12
CA ALA A 18 19.14 3.47 18.06
C ALA A 18 20.08 2.67 17.16
N LEU A 19 19.63 2.32 15.95
CA LEU A 19 20.47 1.81 14.90
C LEU A 19 21.43 2.92 14.46
N VAL A 20 22.70 2.78 14.84
CA VAL A 20 23.81 3.59 14.34
C VAL A 20 23.92 3.33 12.85
N ARG A 21 23.55 4.33 12.05
CA ARG A 21 23.81 4.37 10.62
C ARG A 21 25.28 4.74 10.42
N GLU A 22 26.10 3.76 10.10
CA GLU A 22 27.38 4.05 9.45
C GLU A 22 27.10 4.55 8.03
N GLY A 23 27.64 5.74 7.74
CA GLY A 23 27.32 6.50 6.56
C GLY A 23 27.97 5.96 5.30
N VAL A 24 27.13 5.60 4.35
CA VAL A 24 27.46 5.76 2.94
C VAL A 24 26.70 7.00 2.47
N ARG A 25 27.40 8.12 2.38
CA ARG A 25 26.90 9.34 1.72
C ARG A 25 26.80 9.05 0.23
N HIS A 26 25.67 8.55 -0.22
CA HIS A 26 25.25 8.78 -1.58
C HIS A 26 24.56 10.13 -1.59
N ASP A 27 25.15 11.07 -2.31
CA ASP A 27 24.57 12.36 -2.66
C ASP A 27 23.37 12.11 -3.58
N ARG A 28 22.25 11.77 -2.95
CA ARG A 28 20.93 11.69 -3.60
C ARG A 28 20.30 13.05 -3.37
N GLY A 29 20.24 13.85 -4.44
CA GLY A 29 19.49 15.09 -4.44
C GLY A 29 18.16 14.88 -3.69
N ALA A 30 17.88 15.80 -2.76
CA ALA A 30 16.68 15.76 -1.94
C ALA A 30 15.46 15.50 -2.83
N PRO A 31 14.54 14.60 -2.45
CA PRO A 31 13.32 14.39 -3.20
C PRO A 31 12.61 15.74 -3.32
N GLN A 32 12.43 16.21 -4.55
CA GLN A 32 11.71 17.45 -4.79
C GLN A 32 10.28 17.24 -4.27
N LYS A 33 9.90 18.00 -3.26
CA LYS A 33 8.50 18.20 -2.91
C LYS A 33 7.85 18.77 -4.16
N VAL A 34 7.03 17.96 -4.82
CA VAL A 34 6.28 18.39 -5.99
C VAL A 34 5.33 19.48 -5.54
N ASP A 35 5.54 20.68 -6.08
CA ASP A 35 4.71 21.85 -5.83
C ASP A 35 3.24 21.52 -6.18
N ARG A 36 2.32 22.02 -5.36
CA ARG A 36 0.91 21.61 -5.29
C ARG A 36 0.08 22.10 -6.47
N GLY A 37 0.41 21.64 -7.65
CA GLY A 37 -0.48 21.72 -8.80
C GLY A 37 -1.20 20.38 -8.96
N TYR A 38 -2.33 20.18 -8.29
CA TYR A 38 -3.15 18.98 -8.47
C TYR A 38 -3.74 18.97 -9.88
N GLY A 39 -3.00 18.35 -10.81
CA GLY A 39 -3.56 17.95 -12.09
C GLY A 39 -4.57 16.85 -11.83
N TYR A 40 -5.73 16.95 -12.46
CA TYR A 40 -6.79 15.94 -12.41
C TYR A 40 -6.21 14.58 -12.80
N ILE A 41 -6.60 13.52 -12.06
CA ILE A 41 -6.33 12.14 -12.47
C ILE A 41 -7.10 11.94 -13.79
N LEU A 42 -6.41 12.02 -14.92
CA LEU A 42 -6.99 11.75 -16.23
C LEU A 42 -7.10 10.22 -16.36
N PHE A 43 -8.22 9.67 -15.87
CA PHE A 43 -8.66 8.37 -16.38
C PHE A 43 -9.00 8.59 -17.85
N ASN A 44 -8.41 7.79 -18.74
CA ASN A 44 -8.52 7.93 -20.19
C ASN A 44 -9.99 7.99 -20.63
N ASP A 45 -10.47 9.17 -21.01
CA ASP A 45 -11.87 9.49 -21.32
C ASP A 45 -12.23 9.09 -22.77
N GLN A 46 -11.70 7.98 -23.26
CA GLN A 46 -12.01 7.41 -24.58
C GLN A 46 -12.85 6.15 -24.47
N ALA A 47 -14.01 6.25 -23.81
CA ALA A 47 -15.06 5.26 -23.95
C ALA A 47 -16.41 5.96 -24.06
N SER A 48 -16.85 6.23 -25.29
CA SER A 48 -18.22 6.59 -25.58
C SER A 48 -19.18 5.51 -25.08
N PRO A 49 -20.35 5.85 -24.53
CA PRO A 49 -21.30 4.88 -24.02
C PRO A 49 -21.99 4.18 -25.20
N SER A 50 -21.56 2.99 -25.57
CA SER A 50 -22.33 2.09 -26.40
C SER A 50 -23.03 1.07 -25.52
N SER A 51 -24.34 1.06 -25.62
CA SER A 51 -25.26 0.11 -25.02
C SER A 51 -24.97 -1.32 -25.48
N ASN A 52 -24.30 -2.12 -24.65
CA ASN A 52 -24.52 -3.57 -24.63
C ASN A 52 -24.09 -4.09 -23.24
N ARG A 53 -25.07 -4.52 -22.46
CA ARG A 53 -24.88 -5.15 -21.16
C ARG A 53 -24.47 -6.58 -21.46
N ASP A 54 -23.25 -6.99 -21.19
CA ASP A 54 -22.78 -8.35 -20.92
C ASP A 54 -21.37 -8.69 -21.41
N ALA A 55 -20.50 -7.70 -21.59
CA ALA A 55 -19.08 -7.99 -21.68
C ALA A 55 -18.30 -6.76 -21.17
N VAL A 56 -17.80 -6.84 -19.96
CA VAL A 56 -16.76 -5.91 -19.52
C VAL A 56 -15.56 -6.14 -20.42
N PRO A 57 -15.13 -5.18 -21.23
CA PRO A 57 -13.92 -5.34 -22.02
C PRO A 57 -12.77 -5.58 -21.02
N VAL A 58 -12.10 -6.71 -21.15
CA VAL A 58 -10.81 -6.92 -20.50
C VAL A 58 -9.83 -6.01 -21.23
N VAL A 59 -9.72 -4.77 -20.77
CA VAL A 59 -8.64 -3.90 -21.20
C VAL A 59 -7.35 -4.61 -20.78
N PRO A 60 -6.41 -4.89 -21.70
CA PRO A 60 -5.16 -5.53 -21.34
C PRO A 60 -4.52 -4.71 -20.23
N SER A 61 -4.38 -5.30 -19.05
CA SER A 61 -3.80 -4.62 -17.89
C SER A 61 -2.32 -4.35 -18.18
N ILE A 62 -2.00 -3.10 -18.51
CA ILE A 62 -0.61 -2.70 -18.73
C ILE A 62 0.11 -2.79 -17.37
N ARG A 63 1.00 -3.76 -17.25
CA ARG A 63 1.91 -3.83 -16.10
C ARG A 63 2.75 -2.57 -16.06
N PRO A 64 2.83 -1.83 -14.96
CA PRO A 64 3.70 -0.68 -14.88
C PRO A 64 5.16 -1.10 -14.96
N ALA A 65 5.87 -0.62 -15.98
CA ALA A 65 7.29 -0.94 -16.18
C ALA A 65 8.17 -0.41 -15.03
N ASP A 66 7.73 0.65 -14.37
CA ASP A 66 8.44 1.31 -13.26
C ASP A 66 7.68 1.22 -11.94
N ILE A 67 7.23 0.01 -11.58
CA ILE A 67 6.52 -0.21 -10.30
C ILE A 67 7.41 0.04 -9.09
N TRP A 68 8.72 -0.09 -9.24
CA TRP A 68 9.68 -0.02 -8.15
C TRP A 68 9.87 1.41 -7.65
N SER A 69 10.57 2.24 -8.43
CA SER A 69 10.86 3.62 -8.09
C SER A 69 9.76 4.61 -8.55
N GLY A 70 8.76 4.14 -9.27
CA GLY A 70 7.62 4.94 -9.73
C GLY A 70 6.81 5.52 -8.58
N PHE A 71 6.61 4.71 -7.51
CA PHE A 71 6.24 5.19 -6.18
C PHE A 71 6.78 4.25 -5.10
N TYR A 72 6.99 4.76 -3.90
CA TYR A 72 7.43 3.99 -2.73
C TYR A 72 7.08 4.69 -1.42
N GLN A 73 7.14 3.95 -0.33
CA GLN A 73 6.87 4.42 1.02
C GLN A 73 7.89 5.48 1.45
N GLY A 74 7.42 6.51 2.14
CA GLY A 74 8.25 7.49 2.83
C GLY A 74 8.49 7.12 4.29
N VAL A 75 8.19 8.07 5.19
CA VAL A 75 8.45 7.93 6.64
C VAL A 75 7.30 7.30 7.41
N GLU A 76 6.13 7.19 6.82
CA GLU A 76 4.94 6.64 7.49
C GLU A 76 4.99 5.11 7.61
N GLY A 77 4.31 4.56 8.63
CA GLY A 77 4.22 3.12 8.90
C GLY A 77 3.25 2.37 7.97
N ASN A 78 3.15 2.72 6.68
CA ASN A 78 2.16 2.20 5.73
C ASN A 78 2.70 1.15 4.74
N CYS A 79 3.73 0.42 5.13
CA CYS A 79 4.37 -0.60 4.30
C CYS A 79 3.39 -1.68 3.79
N VAL A 80 2.44 -2.10 4.62
CA VAL A 80 1.42 -3.10 4.27
C VAL A 80 0.52 -2.55 3.15
N THR A 81 0.15 -1.27 3.21
CA THR A 81 -0.65 -0.63 2.16
C THR A 81 0.14 -0.45 0.88
N VAL A 82 1.40 0.01 0.95
CA VAL A 82 2.26 0.19 -0.22
C VAL A 82 2.52 -1.12 -0.93
N SER A 83 2.88 -2.17 -0.20
CA SER A 83 3.13 -3.50 -0.77
C SER A 83 1.87 -4.08 -1.45
N ALA A 84 0.69 -3.91 -0.83
CA ALA A 84 -0.58 -4.33 -1.38
C ALA A 84 -0.93 -3.58 -2.68
N ILE A 85 -0.76 -2.25 -2.71
CA ILE A 85 -1.02 -1.43 -3.90
C ILE A 85 -0.10 -1.88 -5.05
N LYS A 86 1.20 -2.07 -4.81
CA LYS A 86 2.14 -2.55 -5.84
C LYS A 86 1.77 -3.91 -6.38
N ALA A 87 1.48 -4.88 -5.50
CA ALA A 87 1.03 -6.21 -5.90
C ALA A 87 -0.27 -6.15 -6.73
N ALA A 88 -1.24 -5.34 -6.31
CA ALA A 88 -2.50 -5.15 -7.02
C ALA A 88 -2.30 -4.54 -8.41
N MET A 89 -1.47 -3.49 -8.53
CA MET A 89 -1.15 -2.86 -9.81
C MET A 89 -0.48 -3.82 -10.80
N ILE A 90 0.40 -4.68 -10.32
CA ILE A 90 1.04 -5.68 -11.18
C ILE A 90 0.06 -6.76 -11.61
N ARG A 91 -0.83 -7.19 -10.72
CA ARG A 91 -1.76 -8.29 -11.00
C ARG A 91 -2.94 -7.85 -11.88
N PHE A 92 -3.47 -6.64 -11.66
CA PHE A 92 -4.71 -6.15 -12.28
C PHE A 92 -4.53 -4.94 -13.20
N GLY A 93 -3.32 -4.38 -13.27
CA GLY A 93 -3.00 -3.18 -14.05
C GLY A 93 -2.84 -1.93 -13.18
N ARG A 94 -2.10 -0.97 -13.73
CA ARG A 94 -1.74 0.25 -12.99
C ARG A 94 -2.92 1.18 -12.71
N ASP A 95 -3.95 1.13 -13.56
CA ASP A 95 -5.07 2.05 -13.48
C ASP A 95 -6.13 1.52 -12.49
N PRO A 96 -6.72 2.38 -11.64
CA PRO A 96 -7.76 1.97 -10.70
C PRO A 96 -8.93 1.24 -11.33
N GLY A 97 -9.28 1.56 -12.59
CA GLY A 97 -10.31 0.86 -13.36
C GLY A 97 -9.98 -0.61 -13.67
N GLY A 98 -8.70 -1.00 -13.67
CA GLY A 98 -8.27 -2.40 -13.74
C GLY A 98 -8.38 -3.13 -12.39
N ILE A 99 -8.21 -2.40 -11.29
CA ILE A 99 -8.23 -2.96 -9.93
C ILE A 99 -9.67 -3.08 -9.40
N TYR A 100 -10.53 -2.09 -9.66
CA TYR A 100 -11.93 -2.08 -9.25
C TYR A 100 -12.86 -2.54 -10.36
N LYS A 101 -14.08 -2.96 -10.02
CA LYS A 101 -15.13 -3.26 -11.01
C LYS A 101 -15.59 -2.00 -11.75
N GLN A 102 -15.65 -0.88 -11.02
CA GLN A 102 -16.07 0.40 -11.57
C GLN A 102 -15.47 1.54 -10.77
N VAL A 103 -15.00 2.56 -11.46
CA VAL A 103 -14.69 3.88 -10.92
C VAL A 103 -15.40 4.90 -11.80
N GLN A 104 -16.31 5.66 -11.22
CA GLN A 104 -17.06 6.69 -11.91
C GLN A 104 -16.72 8.05 -11.30
N ILE A 105 -16.32 8.99 -12.15
CA ILE A 105 -16.08 10.37 -11.75
C ILE A 105 -17.45 11.08 -11.65
N THR A 106 -17.65 11.82 -10.58
CA THR A 106 -18.84 12.64 -10.33
C THR A 106 -18.44 14.09 -10.03
N PRO A 107 -19.34 15.06 -10.09
CA PRO A 107 -19.02 16.44 -9.70
C PRO A 107 -18.49 16.57 -8.27
N ALA A 108 -18.91 15.68 -7.35
CA ALA A 108 -18.49 15.69 -5.95
C ALA A 108 -17.22 14.88 -5.67
N GLY A 109 -16.83 13.97 -6.58
CA GLY A 109 -15.70 13.07 -6.36
C GLY A 109 -15.79 11.79 -7.20
N TYR A 110 -15.84 10.63 -6.55
CA TYR A 110 -15.78 9.33 -7.20
C TYR A 110 -16.74 8.34 -6.54
N ASP A 111 -17.45 7.58 -7.37
CA ASP A 111 -18.18 6.38 -6.98
C ASP A 111 -17.33 5.15 -7.34
N VAL A 112 -17.04 4.31 -6.35
CA VAL A 112 -16.19 3.13 -6.53
C VAL A 112 -16.96 1.86 -6.19
N VAL A 113 -16.91 0.88 -7.09
CA VAL A 113 -17.39 -0.49 -6.87
C VAL A 113 -16.21 -1.43 -6.88
N MET A 114 -15.90 -2.03 -5.76
CA MET A 114 -14.78 -2.96 -5.60
C MET A 114 -15.08 -4.35 -6.16
N ARG A 115 -14.06 -5.21 -6.29
CA ARG A 115 -14.24 -6.59 -6.79
C ARG A 115 -15.04 -7.49 -5.85
N ASP A 116 -15.03 -7.22 -4.56
CA ASP A 116 -15.89 -7.88 -3.56
C ASP A 116 -17.30 -7.28 -3.47
N SER A 117 -17.66 -6.39 -4.41
CA SER A 117 -18.93 -5.66 -4.50
C SER A 117 -19.14 -4.60 -3.42
N PHE A 118 -18.14 -4.31 -2.59
CA PHE A 118 -18.19 -3.17 -1.68
C PHE A 118 -18.31 -1.87 -2.47
N ARG A 119 -19.15 -0.95 -2.00
CA ARG A 119 -19.39 0.35 -2.66
C ARG A 119 -19.02 1.47 -1.71
N LEU A 120 -18.36 2.48 -2.22
CA LEU A 120 -18.05 3.67 -1.47
C LEU A 120 -18.02 4.91 -2.38
N GLN A 121 -18.11 6.07 -1.74
CA GLN A 121 -17.96 7.36 -2.37
C GLN A 121 -16.78 8.07 -1.75
N LEU A 122 -15.98 8.74 -2.58
CA LEU A 122 -14.88 9.60 -2.19
C LEU A 122 -15.13 11.02 -2.72
N THR A 123 -14.88 12.02 -1.91
CA THR A 123 -14.81 13.39 -2.38
C THR A 123 -13.45 13.70 -3.00
N HIS A 124 -13.39 14.71 -3.86
CA HIS A 124 -12.11 15.22 -4.38
C HIS A 124 -11.17 15.67 -3.24
N GLU A 125 -11.75 16.22 -2.15
CA GLU A 125 -10.98 16.65 -0.97
C GLU A 125 -10.34 15.46 -0.25
N GLU A 126 -11.07 14.37 -0.02
CA GLU A 126 -10.55 13.17 0.60
C GLU A 126 -9.40 12.56 -0.21
N VAL A 127 -9.47 12.58 -1.55
CA VAL A 127 -8.35 12.13 -2.40
C VAL A 127 -7.13 13.05 -2.24
N ARG A 128 -7.32 14.37 -2.20
CA ARG A 128 -6.22 15.31 -1.96
C ARG A 128 -5.60 15.14 -0.58
N GLN A 129 -6.43 14.98 0.45
CA GLN A 129 -5.96 14.74 1.82
C GLN A 129 -5.15 13.44 1.90
N ALA A 130 -5.65 12.35 1.33
CA ALA A 130 -4.94 11.08 1.30
C ALA A 130 -3.59 11.19 0.57
N ALA A 131 -3.52 11.90 -0.55
CA ALA A 131 -2.27 12.15 -1.25
C ALA A 131 -1.26 12.92 -0.40
N ALA A 132 -1.72 13.92 0.37
CA ALA A 132 -0.86 14.72 1.24
C ALA A 132 -0.32 13.90 2.44
N GLU A 133 -1.15 13.02 3.02
CA GLU A 133 -0.84 12.27 4.24
C GLU A 133 -0.19 10.90 3.96
N SER A 134 -0.21 10.41 2.72
CA SER A 134 0.40 9.12 2.36
C SER A 134 1.91 9.08 2.54
N ASN A 135 2.57 10.22 2.40
CA ASN A 135 4.03 10.33 2.31
C ASN A 135 4.65 9.38 1.28
N PHE A 136 3.94 9.13 0.17
CA PHE A 136 4.51 8.40 -0.95
C PHE A 136 5.43 9.29 -1.76
N TYR A 137 6.56 8.73 -2.16
CA TYR A 137 7.52 9.35 -3.07
C TYR A 137 7.59 8.55 -4.35
N GLY A 138 8.00 9.20 -5.44
CA GLY A 138 8.18 8.51 -6.71
C GLY A 138 8.51 9.46 -7.85
N ARG A 139 9.01 8.89 -8.95
CA ARG A 139 9.38 9.65 -10.15
C ARG A 139 8.33 9.58 -11.26
N ASN A 140 7.43 8.61 -11.18
CA ASN A 140 6.38 8.43 -12.16
C ASN A 140 5.06 9.02 -11.63
N ARG A 141 4.71 10.22 -12.13
CA ARG A 141 3.54 10.95 -11.66
C ARG A 141 2.24 10.16 -11.81
N GLN A 142 2.03 9.52 -12.97
CA GLN A 142 0.81 8.76 -13.20
C GLN A 142 0.66 7.59 -12.22
N LEU A 143 1.77 6.91 -11.94
CA LEU A 143 1.77 5.80 -11.00
C LEU A 143 1.57 6.26 -9.56
N LEU A 144 2.18 7.38 -9.20
CA LEU A 144 2.03 8.01 -7.90
C LEU A 144 0.59 8.50 -7.67
N ASP A 145 -0.01 9.16 -8.66
CA ASP A 145 -1.41 9.62 -8.59
C ASP A 145 -2.39 8.43 -8.46
N ALA A 146 -2.14 7.34 -9.20
CA ALA A 146 -2.93 6.11 -9.07
C ALA A 146 -2.76 5.47 -7.68
N ALA A 147 -1.54 5.44 -7.13
CA ALA A 147 -1.28 4.95 -5.78
C ALA A 147 -1.98 5.79 -4.70
N HIS A 148 -1.97 7.11 -4.83
CA HIS A 148 -2.71 8.02 -3.94
C HIS A 148 -4.21 7.75 -3.98
N PHE A 149 -4.77 7.53 -5.17
CA PHE A 149 -6.19 7.19 -5.29
C PHE A 149 -6.52 5.86 -4.61
N LEU A 150 -5.71 4.81 -4.82
CA LEU A 150 -5.90 3.51 -4.17
C LEU A 150 -5.76 3.60 -2.65
N TYR A 151 -4.83 4.42 -2.17
CA TYR A 151 -4.68 4.73 -0.75
C TYR A 151 -5.91 5.44 -0.20
N ALA A 152 -6.43 6.44 -0.92
CA ALA A 152 -7.64 7.15 -0.54
C ALA A 152 -8.87 6.22 -0.44
N VAL A 153 -9.04 5.33 -1.42
CA VAL A 153 -10.11 4.31 -1.41
C VAL A 153 -9.94 3.36 -0.23
N SER A 154 -8.71 2.93 0.07
CA SER A 154 -8.40 2.07 1.21
C SER A 154 -8.77 2.75 2.54
N ALA A 155 -8.41 4.04 2.71
CA ALA A 155 -8.76 4.82 3.89
C ALA A 155 -10.27 5.03 4.03
N LYS A 156 -10.99 5.29 2.92
CA LYS A 156 -12.45 5.41 2.95
C LYS A 156 -13.13 4.12 3.40
N ARG A 157 -12.65 2.98 2.91
CA ARG A 157 -13.14 1.69 3.37
C ARG A 157 -12.82 1.45 4.84
N ALA A 158 -11.61 1.78 5.29
CA ALA A 158 -11.24 1.72 6.70
C ALA A 158 -12.18 2.57 7.58
N GLN A 159 -12.54 3.79 7.12
CA GLN A 159 -13.50 4.65 7.81
C GLN A 159 -14.87 3.98 7.95
N ILE A 160 -15.41 3.44 6.87
CA ILE A 160 -16.73 2.80 6.85
C ILE A 160 -16.76 1.54 7.73
N GLU A 161 -15.71 0.71 7.67
CA GLU A 161 -15.56 -0.52 8.44
C GLU A 161 -15.11 -0.27 9.89
N ASN A 162 -14.75 0.97 10.24
CA ASN A 162 -14.26 1.37 11.57
C ASN A 162 -12.97 0.63 11.97
N ASN A 163 -11.97 0.66 11.07
CA ASN A 163 -10.66 0.07 11.34
C ASN A 163 -10.13 0.51 12.71
N ASP A 164 -9.49 -0.40 13.46
CA ASP A 164 -8.94 -0.17 14.81
C ASP A 164 -9.93 0.48 15.79
N PHE A 165 -11.24 0.30 15.54
CA PHE A 165 -12.34 0.85 16.35
C PHE A 165 -12.36 2.37 16.49
N ARG A 166 -11.58 3.10 15.67
CA ARG A 166 -11.44 4.58 15.69
C ARG A 166 -11.53 5.24 14.31
N ALA A 167 -11.38 4.48 13.22
CA ALA A 167 -11.37 5.05 11.86
C ALA A 167 -12.67 5.78 11.48
N ARG A 168 -13.80 5.42 12.11
CA ARG A 168 -15.11 6.05 11.85
C ARG A 168 -15.20 7.49 12.33
N GLU A 169 -14.36 7.92 13.26
CA GLU A 169 -14.40 9.27 13.84
C GLU A 169 -14.21 10.36 12.79
N SER A 170 -13.32 10.15 11.84
CA SER A 170 -13.08 11.06 10.72
C SER A 170 -12.30 10.37 9.60
N TYR A 171 -12.23 11.00 8.43
CA TYR A 171 -11.38 10.51 7.35
C TYR A 171 -9.88 10.60 7.71
N THR A 172 -9.47 11.63 8.46
CA THR A 172 -8.13 11.74 9.02
C THR A 172 -7.81 10.59 9.97
N ALA A 173 -8.74 10.23 10.87
CA ALA A 173 -8.56 9.09 11.75
C ALA A 173 -8.40 7.79 10.96
N ALA A 174 -9.15 7.62 9.87
CA ALA A 174 -9.01 6.47 9.00
C ALA A 174 -7.64 6.41 8.31
N LEU A 175 -7.12 7.54 7.82
CA LEU A 175 -5.77 7.63 7.26
C LEU A 175 -4.71 7.23 8.29
N HIS A 176 -4.83 7.68 9.53
CA HIS A 176 -3.91 7.32 10.60
C HIS A 176 -3.91 5.83 10.90
N THR A 177 -5.07 5.14 10.80
CA THR A 177 -5.10 3.68 11.02
C THR A 177 -4.41 2.88 9.91
N LEU A 178 -4.07 3.48 8.78
CA LEU A 178 -3.29 2.85 7.72
C LEU A 178 -1.78 3.10 7.88
N ASN A 179 -1.38 3.98 8.81
CA ASN A 179 0.00 4.45 9.00
C ASN A 179 0.63 4.01 10.33
N ASP A 180 -0.06 3.23 11.15
CA ASP A 180 0.38 2.84 12.50
C ASP A 180 0.82 1.37 12.63
N GLY A 181 0.94 0.67 11.52
CA GLY A 181 1.38 -0.72 11.47
C GLY A 181 0.21 -1.69 11.32
N GLU A 182 -0.12 -1.97 10.10
CA GLU A 182 -1.21 -2.84 9.68
C GLU A 182 -0.85 -4.33 9.73
N PHE A 183 -1.84 -5.19 9.98
CA PHE A 183 -1.63 -6.62 9.87
C PHE A 183 -1.50 -7.04 8.39
N PRO A 184 -0.54 -7.92 8.05
CA PRO A 184 -0.35 -8.36 6.66
C PRO A 184 -1.62 -8.96 6.04
N GLY A 185 -2.02 -8.45 4.87
CA GLY A 185 -3.23 -8.86 4.15
C GLY A 185 -4.44 -7.93 4.32
N GLU A 186 -4.47 -7.09 5.36
CA GLU A 186 -5.59 -6.16 5.57
C GLU A 186 -5.74 -5.16 4.44
N ALA A 187 -4.63 -4.60 3.98
CA ALA A 187 -4.66 -3.65 2.86
C ALA A 187 -5.20 -4.29 1.57
N LEU A 188 -4.87 -5.55 1.26
CA LEU A 188 -5.44 -6.28 0.12
C LEU A 188 -6.96 -6.48 0.29
N ARG A 189 -7.43 -6.76 1.51
CA ARG A 189 -8.86 -6.82 1.83
C ARG A 189 -9.53 -5.46 1.62
N ARG A 190 -8.93 -4.38 2.10
CA ARG A 190 -9.46 -3.01 1.92
C ARG A 190 -9.47 -2.55 0.46
N LEU A 191 -8.59 -3.08 -0.37
CA LEU A 191 -8.65 -2.90 -1.83
C LEU A 191 -9.73 -3.74 -2.53
N GLY A 192 -10.52 -4.55 -1.78
CA GLY A 192 -11.57 -5.39 -2.34
C GLY A 192 -11.07 -6.67 -2.98
N LEU A 193 -9.85 -7.11 -2.64
CA LEU A 193 -9.15 -8.21 -3.30
C LEU A 193 -9.13 -9.51 -2.48
N PHE A 194 -9.91 -9.61 -1.41
CA PHE A 194 -9.94 -10.80 -0.54
C PHE A 194 -10.21 -12.09 -1.32
N GLY A 195 -11.12 -12.07 -2.29
CA GLY A 195 -11.44 -13.23 -3.14
C GLY A 195 -10.27 -13.73 -3.99
N TYR A 196 -9.28 -12.88 -4.24
CA TYR A 196 -8.07 -13.16 -5.01
C TYR A 196 -6.85 -13.46 -4.13
N LEU A 197 -6.99 -13.33 -2.82
CA LEU A 197 -5.91 -13.53 -1.86
C LEU A 197 -5.79 -14.99 -1.48
N ARG A 198 -4.57 -15.52 -1.47
CA ARG A 198 -4.26 -16.88 -0.99
C ARG A 198 -3.00 -16.84 -0.12
N GLU A 199 -2.96 -17.72 0.88
CA GLU A 199 -1.71 -18.04 1.57
C GLU A 199 -0.67 -18.53 0.57
N SER A 200 0.57 -18.19 0.81
CA SER A 200 1.69 -18.57 -0.02
C SER A 200 2.89 -18.97 0.85
N THR A 201 3.95 -19.35 0.20
CA THR A 201 5.26 -19.56 0.82
C THR A 201 6.26 -18.59 0.23
N VAL A 202 7.33 -18.31 0.98
CA VAL A 202 8.43 -17.48 0.46
C VAL A 202 9.02 -18.11 -0.81
N ALA A 203 9.07 -19.45 -0.86
CA ALA A 203 9.56 -20.19 -2.03
C ALA A 203 8.65 -20.02 -3.26
N GLU A 204 7.33 -19.95 -3.10
CA GLU A 204 6.42 -19.67 -4.21
C GLU A 204 6.57 -18.23 -4.72
N LEU A 205 6.74 -17.27 -3.83
CA LEU A 205 7.01 -15.88 -4.20
C LEU A 205 8.35 -15.76 -4.93
N ALA A 206 9.38 -16.44 -4.46
CA ALA A 206 10.70 -16.47 -5.11
C ALA A 206 10.66 -17.12 -6.50
N LYS A 207 9.72 -18.04 -6.75
CA LYS A 207 9.50 -18.69 -8.06
C LYS A 207 8.62 -17.88 -9.01
N GLY A 208 8.22 -16.65 -8.64
CA GLY A 208 7.53 -15.74 -9.54
C GLY A 208 6.06 -15.47 -9.22
N ALA A 209 5.52 -15.96 -8.08
CA ALA A 209 4.20 -15.54 -7.65
C ALA A 209 4.20 -14.03 -7.30
N ILE A 210 3.09 -13.35 -7.60
CA ILE A 210 2.90 -11.93 -7.27
C ILE A 210 2.18 -11.84 -5.93
N GLY A 211 2.72 -11.05 -5.02
CA GLY A 211 2.09 -10.89 -3.72
C GLY A 211 2.82 -9.98 -2.75
N THR A 212 2.63 -10.24 -1.47
CA THR A 212 3.28 -9.51 -0.38
C THR A 212 3.99 -10.47 0.55
N LEU A 213 5.11 -10.03 1.11
CA LEU A 213 5.87 -10.75 2.11
C LEU A 213 6.12 -9.82 3.30
N ALA A 214 5.86 -10.30 4.50
CA ALA A 214 6.06 -9.51 5.70
C ALA A 214 6.95 -10.24 6.72
N ASP A 215 7.71 -9.46 7.47
CA ASP A 215 8.35 -9.86 8.72
C ASP A 215 7.73 -9.08 9.90
N ASN A 216 8.33 -9.13 11.07
CA ASN A 216 7.80 -8.46 12.27
C ASN A 216 7.86 -6.93 12.21
N GLY A 217 8.58 -6.34 11.26
CA GLY A 217 8.79 -4.89 11.21
C GLY A 217 8.47 -4.25 9.87
N HIS A 218 8.27 -5.05 8.81
CA HIS A 218 8.08 -4.48 7.48
C HIS A 218 7.29 -5.41 6.55
N SER A 219 6.65 -4.83 5.54
CA SER A 219 5.97 -5.54 4.45
C SER A 219 6.49 -5.05 3.10
N VAL A 220 6.74 -5.98 2.20
CA VAL A 220 7.27 -5.72 0.86
C VAL A 220 6.39 -6.35 -0.21
N ALA A 221 6.28 -5.71 -1.37
CA ALA A 221 5.74 -6.37 -2.55
C ALA A 221 6.79 -7.34 -3.12
N VAL A 222 6.32 -8.50 -3.57
CA VAL A 222 7.15 -9.45 -4.32
C VAL A 222 6.53 -9.68 -5.69
N ILE A 223 7.33 -9.49 -6.72
CA ILE A 223 6.91 -9.50 -8.12
C ILE A 223 7.95 -10.29 -8.92
N ASP A 224 7.55 -11.43 -9.48
CA ASP A 224 8.41 -12.28 -10.30
C ASP A 224 9.75 -12.64 -9.60
N GLY A 225 9.70 -12.96 -8.30
CA GLY A 225 10.85 -13.32 -7.50
C GLY A 225 11.71 -12.15 -6.98
N VAL A 226 11.32 -10.91 -7.29
CA VAL A 226 12.02 -9.70 -6.86
C VAL A 226 11.19 -9.00 -5.80
N LEU A 227 11.79 -8.63 -4.68
CA LEU A 227 11.14 -7.83 -3.65
C LEU A 227 11.42 -6.34 -3.82
N ASP A 228 10.44 -5.52 -3.43
CA ASP A 228 10.56 -4.07 -3.39
C ASP A 228 10.96 -3.60 -1.99
N PHE A 229 12.13 -2.99 -1.87
CA PHE A 229 12.58 -2.42 -0.60
C PHE A 229 12.76 -0.92 -0.76
N TYR A 230 11.75 -0.15 -0.37
CA TYR A 230 11.71 1.31 -0.52
C TYR A 230 12.01 1.81 -1.96
N GLY A 231 11.48 1.11 -2.96
CA GLY A 231 11.67 1.44 -4.36
C GLY A 231 12.92 0.82 -5.01
N GLU A 232 13.71 0.05 -4.24
CA GLU A 232 14.86 -0.69 -4.73
C GLU A 232 14.52 -2.17 -4.96
N LYS A 233 15.10 -2.74 -6.00
CA LYS A 233 14.91 -4.14 -6.37
C LYS A 233 15.91 -5.02 -5.64
N HIS A 234 15.44 -6.09 -4.99
CA HIS A 234 16.28 -7.10 -4.41
C HIS A 234 15.80 -8.49 -4.83
N ASP A 235 16.69 -9.35 -5.25
CA ASP A 235 16.34 -10.74 -5.53
C ASP A 235 15.94 -11.45 -4.22
N LEU A 236 14.73 -11.99 -4.19
CA LEU A 236 14.19 -12.63 -2.99
C LEU A 236 15.00 -13.87 -2.60
N ALA A 237 15.40 -14.68 -3.59
CA ALA A 237 16.07 -15.95 -3.33
C ALA A 237 17.42 -15.78 -2.61
N SER A 238 18.12 -14.66 -2.86
CA SER A 238 19.40 -14.33 -2.23
C SER A 238 19.28 -13.39 -1.03
N SER A 239 18.07 -12.95 -0.70
CA SER A 239 17.83 -12.00 0.38
C SER A 239 17.66 -12.66 1.75
N ARG A 240 17.85 -11.88 2.82
CA ARG A 240 17.51 -12.30 4.19
C ARG A 240 16.05 -12.74 4.34
N TRP A 241 15.16 -12.25 3.49
CA TRP A 241 13.72 -12.50 3.54
C TRP A 241 13.36 -13.98 3.28
N MET A 242 14.23 -14.75 2.64
CA MET A 242 14.03 -16.21 2.48
C MET A 242 13.84 -16.94 3.82
N ASN A 243 14.52 -16.47 4.88
CA ASN A 243 14.53 -17.11 6.19
C ASN A 243 13.80 -16.30 7.28
N SER A 244 13.49 -15.04 7.04
CA SER A 244 12.86 -14.13 8.02
C SER A 244 11.42 -13.76 7.68
N GLY A 245 10.98 -13.99 6.46
CA GLY A 245 9.59 -13.73 6.05
C GLY A 245 8.64 -14.75 6.68
N PHE A 246 7.69 -14.29 7.48
CA PHE A 246 6.75 -15.19 8.18
C PHE A 246 5.34 -15.15 7.61
N ARG A 247 4.98 -14.10 6.88
CA ARG A 247 3.66 -13.97 6.26
C ARG A 247 3.79 -13.73 4.77
N ALA A 248 3.62 -14.77 4.00
CA ALA A 248 3.63 -14.73 2.55
C ALA A 248 2.20 -14.86 2.02
N LEU A 249 1.78 -13.91 1.18
CA LEU A 249 0.46 -13.87 0.55
C LEU A 249 0.63 -13.69 -0.95
N LYS A 250 -0.19 -14.38 -1.75
CA LYS A 250 -0.19 -14.21 -3.22
C LYS A 250 -1.55 -13.79 -3.75
N LEU A 251 -1.54 -13.06 -4.85
CA LEU A 251 -2.72 -12.73 -5.66
C LEU A 251 -2.85 -13.72 -6.82
N VAL A 252 -4.02 -14.32 -6.95
CA VAL A 252 -4.37 -15.30 -8.01
C VAL A 252 -5.33 -14.70 -9.02
#